data_d296a3d6f0c68294677b0624ac40f179
#
_entry.id   d296a3d6f0c68294677b0624ac40f179
#
_cell.length_a   1.000
_cell.length_b   1.000
_cell.length_c   1.000
_cell.angle_alpha   90.00
_cell.angle_beta   90.00
_cell.angle_gamma   90.00
#
_symmetry.space_group_name_H-M   'P 1'
#
loop_
_entity.id
_entity.type
_entity.pdbx_description
1 polymer ?
#
loop_
_entity_poly.entity_id
_entity_poly.type
_entity_poly.pdbx_seq_one_letter_code
_entity_poly.pdbx_strand_id
1 'polypeptide(L)'
;MKQYLDLCKRVLEEGTIKHDRTGTGTMSVFGHQMRFKMEDGFPLLTTKKLHLKSIIYELLWFLQGDTNVKYLQDHGVRIWNEWADENGELGPVYGHQWRSWPDYNGGHIDQIKNLVEQIKNNPDSRRLMVSAWNVAEVEKMALPPCHCLFQFYVADGKLSLQLYQRSADIFLGVPFNIASYALLLQMMAQVTGLQCGDFVHTLGDAHIYLNHLEQVKLQLTREPRPLPKMIINPEVKDLFGFQYEDFTLEGYDPHPHIAGVVSV
;
A
#
# COMPACT_ATOMS: atom_id res chain seq x y z
N MET A 1 -12.04 -0.53 -11.10
CA MET A 1 -12.12 0.11 -9.74
C MET A 1 -13.50 0.02 -9.07
N LYS A 2 -14.38 -0.81 -9.63
CA LYS A 2 -15.70 -1.06 -9.03
C LYS A 2 -15.62 -1.59 -7.60
N GLN A 3 -14.65 -2.48 -7.32
CA GLN A 3 -14.43 -3.09 -6.01
C GLN A 3 -14.27 -2.04 -4.90
N TYR A 4 -13.52 -0.96 -5.18
CA TYR A 4 -13.34 0.14 -4.23
C TYR A 4 -14.64 0.94 -4.02
N LEU A 5 -15.38 1.21 -5.09
CA LEU A 5 -16.67 1.92 -4.99
C LEU A 5 -17.72 1.08 -4.26
N ASP A 6 -17.71 -0.23 -4.46
CA ASP A 6 -18.58 -1.16 -3.73
C ASP A 6 -18.26 -1.17 -2.22
N LEU A 7 -16.97 -1.09 -1.85
CA LEU A 7 -16.56 -0.90 -0.45
C LEU A 7 -17.10 0.42 0.12
N CYS A 8 -16.94 1.54 -0.61
CA CYS A 8 -17.48 2.84 -0.18
C CYS A 8 -19.00 2.77 0.07
N LYS A 9 -19.75 2.18 -0.86
CA LYS A 9 -21.21 1.99 -0.71
C LYS A 9 -21.55 1.15 0.50
N ARG A 10 -20.87 0.00 0.65
CA ARG A 10 -21.08 -0.90 1.78
C ARG A 10 -20.91 -0.19 3.12
N VAL A 11 -19.87 0.62 3.27
CA VAL A 11 -19.63 1.35 4.53
C VAL A 11 -20.69 2.41 4.76
N LEU A 12 -21.16 3.12 3.74
CA LEU A 12 -22.24 4.10 3.88
C LEU A 12 -23.60 3.46 4.23
N GLU A 13 -23.84 2.24 3.77
CA GLU A 13 -25.12 1.52 3.94
C GLU A 13 -25.17 0.66 5.21
N GLU A 14 -24.06 -0.01 5.56
CA GLU A 14 -23.99 -1.01 6.62
C GLU A 14 -23.10 -0.57 7.79
N GLY A 15 -22.34 0.53 7.64
CA GLY A 15 -21.33 0.94 8.60
C GLY A 15 -21.91 1.38 9.95
N THR A 16 -21.17 1.06 11.01
CA THR A 16 -21.46 1.52 12.37
C THR A 16 -20.62 2.75 12.70
N ILE A 17 -21.23 3.76 13.31
CA ILE A 17 -20.51 4.94 13.80
C ILE A 17 -19.73 4.55 15.05
N LYS A 18 -18.43 4.88 15.05
CA LYS A 18 -17.52 4.63 16.17
C LYS A 18 -16.74 5.90 16.52
N HIS A 19 -16.39 6.01 17.78
CA HIS A 19 -15.36 6.95 18.22
C HIS A 19 -13.97 6.39 17.90
N ASP A 20 -13.04 7.28 17.64
CA ASP A 20 -11.66 6.92 17.33
C ASP A 20 -10.67 7.82 18.10
N ARG A 21 -9.38 7.46 18.04
CA ARG A 21 -8.32 8.19 18.74
C ARG A 21 -8.22 9.67 18.35
N THR A 22 -8.55 9.99 17.10
CA THR A 22 -8.44 11.37 16.58
C THR A 22 -9.58 12.28 17.02
N GLY A 23 -10.66 11.72 17.59
CA GLY A 23 -11.86 12.46 17.96
C GLY A 23 -12.76 12.85 16.80
N THR A 24 -12.37 12.57 15.55
CA THR A 24 -13.16 12.85 14.34
C THR A 24 -14.41 11.96 14.26
N GLY A 25 -14.28 10.71 14.71
CA GLY A 25 -15.28 9.67 14.53
C GLY A 25 -15.21 9.02 13.14
N THR A 26 -15.66 7.77 13.08
CA THR A 26 -15.64 6.97 11.86
C THR A 26 -16.96 6.24 11.64
N MET A 27 -17.26 5.95 10.40
CA MET A 27 -18.27 4.97 10.00
C MET A 27 -17.54 3.76 9.43
N SER A 28 -17.73 2.56 9.99
CA SER A 28 -16.89 1.41 9.67
C SER A 28 -17.64 0.11 9.53
N VAL A 29 -17.05 -0.80 8.73
CA VAL A 29 -17.38 -2.23 8.70
C VAL A 29 -16.14 -3.04 9.09
N PHE A 30 -16.35 -4.22 9.67
CA PHE A 30 -15.24 -5.10 10.02
C PHE A 30 -15.17 -6.28 9.04
N GLY A 31 -14.03 -6.41 8.36
CA GLY A 31 -13.79 -7.44 7.38
C GLY A 31 -14.35 -7.13 6.00
N HIS A 32 -13.45 -6.89 5.04
CA HIS A 32 -13.78 -6.74 3.63
C HIS A 32 -12.59 -7.18 2.77
N GLN A 33 -12.87 -7.74 1.60
CA GLN A 33 -11.83 -8.14 0.67
C GLN A 33 -12.14 -7.63 -0.74
N MET A 34 -11.14 -7.04 -1.38
CA MET A 34 -11.17 -6.63 -2.77
C MET A 34 -10.17 -7.44 -3.58
N ARG A 35 -10.48 -7.72 -4.84
CA ARG A 35 -9.57 -8.39 -5.78
C ARG A 35 -9.42 -7.56 -7.04
N PHE A 36 -8.18 -7.30 -7.42
CA PHE A 36 -7.80 -6.57 -8.62
C PHE A 36 -7.01 -7.50 -9.54
N LYS A 37 -7.52 -7.76 -10.73
CA LYS A 37 -6.80 -8.50 -11.76
C LYS A 37 -5.81 -7.54 -12.42
N MET A 38 -4.52 -7.84 -12.35
CA MET A 38 -3.51 -6.95 -12.93
C MET A 38 -3.56 -6.92 -14.47
N GLU A 39 -4.18 -7.91 -15.10
CA GLU A 39 -4.45 -7.92 -16.54
C GLU A 39 -5.45 -6.85 -17.00
N ASP A 40 -6.32 -6.38 -16.10
CA ASP A 40 -7.31 -5.32 -16.41
C ASP A 40 -6.67 -3.91 -16.44
N GLY A 41 -5.42 -3.77 -16.01
CA GLY A 41 -4.67 -2.53 -15.92
C GLY A 41 -4.16 -2.25 -14.50
N PHE A 42 -3.40 -1.16 -14.36
CA PHE A 42 -2.86 -0.75 -13.06
C PHE A 42 -3.97 -0.13 -12.21
N PRO A 43 -4.23 -0.65 -10.98
CA PRO A 43 -5.39 -0.25 -10.19
C PRO A 43 -5.18 1.10 -9.48
N LEU A 44 -4.94 2.14 -10.26
CA LEU A 44 -4.90 3.53 -9.81
C LEU A 44 -6.28 4.17 -9.99
N LEU A 45 -6.83 4.69 -8.92
CA LEU A 45 -8.19 5.19 -8.85
C LEU A 45 -8.44 6.28 -9.90
N THR A 46 -9.54 6.18 -10.65
CA THR A 46 -9.92 7.15 -11.69
C THR A 46 -11.07 8.07 -11.27
N THR A 47 -11.80 7.74 -10.21
CA THR A 47 -12.92 8.57 -9.72
C THR A 47 -12.45 9.79 -8.91
N LYS A 48 -11.18 9.84 -8.55
CA LYS A 48 -10.46 11.05 -8.14
C LYS A 48 -8.97 10.91 -8.48
N LYS A 49 -8.33 12.02 -8.79
CA LYS A 49 -6.89 12.05 -9.09
C LYS A 49 -6.07 11.74 -7.83
N LEU A 50 -5.11 10.83 -7.95
CA LEU A 50 -4.13 10.48 -6.92
C LEU A 50 -2.74 11.03 -7.26
N HIS A 51 -1.93 11.27 -6.23
CA HIS A 51 -0.56 11.75 -6.38
C HIS A 51 0.41 10.58 -6.49
N LEU A 52 0.56 10.03 -7.70
CA LEU A 52 1.39 8.83 -7.97
C LEU A 52 2.85 8.99 -7.53
N LYS A 53 3.40 10.20 -7.65
CA LYS A 53 4.79 10.49 -7.22
C LYS A 53 5.01 10.10 -5.76
N SER A 54 4.08 10.45 -4.86
CA SER A 54 4.17 10.08 -3.44
C SER A 54 4.12 8.57 -3.23
N ILE A 55 3.28 7.87 -4.00
CA ILE A 55 3.14 6.41 -3.92
C ILE A 55 4.44 5.72 -4.30
N ILE A 56 5.07 6.13 -5.41
CA ILE A 56 6.33 5.54 -5.89
C ILE A 56 7.46 5.80 -4.89
N TYR A 57 7.67 7.06 -4.47
CA TYR A 57 8.75 7.38 -3.53
C TYR A 57 8.58 6.72 -2.17
N GLU A 58 7.35 6.59 -1.65
CA GLU A 58 7.10 5.88 -0.41
C GLU A 58 7.47 4.40 -0.52
N LEU A 59 7.08 3.72 -1.61
CA LEU A 59 7.43 2.32 -1.82
C LEU A 59 8.95 2.13 -1.95
N LEU A 60 9.64 2.98 -2.71
CA LEU A 60 11.10 2.94 -2.82
C LEU A 60 11.77 3.18 -1.46
N TRP A 61 11.26 4.09 -0.67
CA TRP A 61 11.72 4.38 0.68
C TRP A 61 11.56 3.18 1.62
N PHE A 62 10.42 2.47 1.59
CA PHE A 62 10.25 1.21 2.31
C PHE A 62 11.27 0.15 1.87
N LEU A 63 11.48 0.00 0.56
CA LEU A 63 12.41 -0.99 0.00
C LEU A 63 13.88 -0.67 0.31
N GLN A 64 14.23 0.57 0.58
CA GLN A 64 15.56 0.96 1.06
C GLN A 64 15.77 0.63 2.54
N GLY A 65 14.70 0.29 3.28
CA GLY A 65 14.77 0.06 4.73
C GLY A 65 14.89 1.34 5.54
N ASP A 66 14.66 2.50 4.92
CA ASP A 66 14.76 3.80 5.55
C ASP A 66 13.51 4.11 6.39
N THR A 67 13.69 4.86 7.46
CA THR A 67 12.63 5.29 8.40
C THR A 67 12.66 6.78 8.67
N ASN A 68 13.62 7.50 8.08
CA ASN A 68 13.72 8.95 8.18
C ASN A 68 12.99 9.61 6.99
N VAL A 69 12.17 10.62 7.27
CA VAL A 69 11.37 11.31 6.24
C VAL A 69 12.19 12.19 5.31
N LYS A 70 13.49 12.41 5.61
CA LYS A 70 14.34 13.29 4.79
C LYS A 70 14.37 12.87 3.32
N TYR A 71 14.51 11.56 3.02
CA TYR A 71 14.46 11.07 1.65
C TYR A 71 13.18 11.49 0.93
N LEU A 72 12.04 11.36 1.59
CA LEU A 72 10.74 11.74 1.02
C LEU A 72 10.65 13.26 0.80
N GLN A 73 11.11 14.05 1.79
CA GLN A 73 11.12 15.52 1.73
C GLN A 73 12.01 16.04 0.61
N ASP A 74 13.19 15.46 0.41
CA ASP A 74 14.14 15.82 -0.66
C ASP A 74 13.52 15.62 -2.05
N HIS A 75 12.54 14.72 -2.17
CA HIS A 75 11.77 14.47 -3.39
C HIS A 75 10.38 15.18 -3.43
N GLY A 76 10.12 16.07 -2.46
CA GLY A 76 8.87 16.83 -2.39
C GLY A 76 7.66 16.02 -1.91
N VAL A 77 7.88 14.89 -1.24
CA VAL A 77 6.84 14.04 -0.65
C VAL A 77 6.76 14.31 0.85
N ARG A 78 5.55 14.61 1.34
CA ARG A 78 5.34 15.07 2.73
C ARG A 78 4.31 14.25 3.50
N ILE A 79 3.91 13.10 2.97
CA ILE A 79 2.82 12.29 3.52
C ILE A 79 3.10 11.69 4.90
N TRP A 80 4.34 11.75 5.39
CA TRP A 80 4.78 11.26 6.69
C TRP A 80 5.21 12.36 7.68
N ASN A 81 5.20 13.63 7.26
CA ASN A 81 5.73 14.73 8.06
C ASN A 81 5.02 14.90 9.41
N GLU A 82 3.72 14.60 9.48
CA GLU A 82 2.90 14.81 10.68
C GLU A 82 3.24 13.85 11.82
N TRP A 83 3.90 12.73 11.51
CA TRP A 83 4.29 11.72 12.51
C TRP A 83 5.78 11.73 12.85
N ALA A 84 6.59 12.39 12.05
CA ALA A 84 8.04 12.46 12.27
C ALA A 84 8.38 13.36 13.47
N ASP A 85 9.42 12.98 14.20
CA ASP A 85 9.99 13.82 15.23
C ASP A 85 10.80 15.01 14.65
N GLU A 86 11.40 15.82 15.50
CA GLU A 86 12.20 16.99 15.11
C GLU A 86 13.43 16.66 14.25
N ASN A 87 13.89 15.40 14.29
CA ASN A 87 15.01 14.89 13.49
C ASN A 87 14.54 14.18 12.21
N GLY A 88 13.23 14.10 11.99
CA GLY A 88 12.63 13.40 10.85
C GLY A 88 12.49 11.89 11.05
N GLU A 89 12.65 11.39 12.27
CA GLU A 89 12.59 9.96 12.57
C GLU A 89 11.17 9.50 12.90
N LEU A 90 10.86 8.27 12.48
CA LEU A 90 9.56 7.62 12.69
C LEU A 90 9.66 6.38 13.60
N GLY A 91 10.88 6.03 14.04
CA GLY A 91 11.13 4.77 14.71
C GLY A 91 11.13 3.57 13.72
N PRO A 92 11.08 2.32 14.24
CA PRO A 92 11.28 1.12 13.43
C PRO A 92 10.03 0.76 12.60
N VAL A 93 9.54 1.69 11.75
CA VAL A 93 8.37 1.51 10.90
C VAL A 93 8.65 0.58 9.70
N TYR A 94 7.75 0.50 8.73
CA TYR A 94 7.72 -0.45 7.61
C TYR A 94 9.08 -0.84 7.01
N GLY A 95 9.89 0.12 6.59
CA GLY A 95 11.18 -0.14 5.95
C GLY A 95 12.14 -0.90 6.86
N HIS A 96 12.20 -0.54 8.14
CA HIS A 96 13.02 -1.24 9.12
C HIS A 96 12.55 -2.69 9.29
N GLN A 97 11.26 -2.92 9.50
CA GLN A 97 10.73 -4.27 9.68
C GLN A 97 10.91 -5.14 8.43
N TRP A 98 10.72 -4.57 7.26
CA TRP A 98 10.88 -5.28 6.00
C TRP A 98 12.32 -5.72 5.72
N ARG A 99 13.29 -4.86 6.04
CA ARG A 99 14.68 -5.00 5.61
C ARG A 99 15.66 -5.31 6.74
N SER A 100 15.29 -5.10 7.98
CA SER A 100 16.20 -5.21 9.14
C SER A 100 15.46 -5.65 10.41
N TRP A 101 14.60 -6.68 10.30
CA TRP A 101 13.89 -7.25 11.45
C TRP A 101 14.89 -7.80 12.47
N PRO A 102 14.87 -7.37 13.75
CA PRO A 102 15.78 -7.88 14.77
C PRO A 102 15.60 -9.38 15.01
N ASP A 103 16.70 -10.14 15.08
CA ASP A 103 16.69 -11.55 15.48
C ASP A 103 17.11 -11.74 16.94
N TYR A 104 16.94 -12.96 17.48
CA TYR A 104 17.28 -13.28 18.85
C TYR A 104 18.78 -13.35 19.14
N ASN A 105 19.63 -13.36 18.11
CA ASN A 105 21.08 -13.47 18.22
C ASN A 105 21.78 -12.10 18.08
N GLY A 106 21.01 -11.02 18.08
CA GLY A 106 21.53 -9.64 17.88
C GLY A 106 21.85 -9.30 16.43
N GLY A 107 21.42 -10.15 15.47
CA GLY A 107 21.47 -9.88 14.05
C GLY A 107 20.15 -9.31 13.51
N HIS A 108 20.05 -9.28 12.20
CA HIS A 108 18.88 -8.75 11.49
C HIS A 108 18.49 -9.66 10.34
N ILE A 109 17.19 -9.72 10.06
CA ILE A 109 16.59 -10.49 8.96
C ILE A 109 16.08 -9.52 7.91
N ASP A 110 16.57 -9.64 6.67
CA ASP A 110 16.03 -8.96 5.51
C ASP A 110 14.91 -9.79 4.89
N GLN A 111 13.68 -9.53 5.29
CA GLN A 111 12.51 -10.28 4.85
C GLN A 111 12.30 -10.15 3.33
N ILE A 112 12.52 -8.95 2.74
CA ILE A 112 12.30 -8.73 1.31
C ILE A 112 13.33 -9.48 0.46
N LYS A 113 14.62 -9.42 0.85
CA LYS A 113 15.66 -10.17 0.14
C LYS A 113 15.37 -11.68 0.18
N ASN A 114 15.06 -12.20 1.35
CA ASN A 114 14.70 -13.62 1.54
C ASN A 114 13.47 -14.01 0.71
N LEU A 115 12.47 -13.11 0.61
CA LEU A 115 11.27 -13.34 -0.18
C LEU A 115 11.58 -13.44 -1.68
N VAL A 116 12.40 -12.54 -2.24
CA VAL A 116 12.84 -12.60 -3.65
C VAL A 116 13.52 -13.94 -3.95
N GLU A 117 14.43 -14.35 -3.06
CA GLU A 117 15.16 -15.63 -3.21
C GLU A 117 14.21 -16.83 -3.11
N GLN A 118 13.25 -16.81 -2.19
CA GLN A 118 12.26 -17.88 -2.03
C GLN A 118 11.32 -17.99 -3.25
N ILE A 119 10.85 -16.88 -3.80
CA ILE A 119 10.00 -16.90 -5.01
C ILE A 119 10.75 -17.53 -6.18
N LYS A 120 12.05 -17.22 -6.34
CA LYS A 120 12.88 -17.80 -7.42
C LYS A 120 13.18 -19.29 -7.22
N ASN A 121 13.48 -19.69 -6.00
CA ASN A 121 14.03 -21.02 -5.71
C ASN A 121 12.99 -22.03 -5.21
N ASN A 122 11.88 -21.55 -4.65
CA ASN A 122 10.81 -22.39 -4.09
C ASN A 122 9.44 -21.71 -4.26
N PRO A 123 8.98 -21.52 -5.50
CA PRO A 123 7.74 -20.78 -5.80
C PRO A 123 6.49 -21.41 -5.21
N ASP A 124 6.49 -22.73 -4.95
CA ASP A 124 5.36 -23.46 -4.36
C ASP A 124 5.26 -23.28 -2.83
N SER A 125 6.17 -22.54 -2.23
CA SER A 125 6.16 -22.27 -0.79
C SER A 125 4.89 -21.51 -0.37
N ARG A 126 4.31 -21.95 0.74
CA ARG A 126 3.21 -21.23 1.43
C ARG A 126 3.71 -20.25 2.48
N ARG A 127 5.04 -19.99 2.50
CA ARG A 127 5.72 -19.09 3.44
C ARG A 127 6.29 -17.84 2.77
N LEU A 128 5.77 -17.47 1.60
CA LEU A 128 6.19 -16.29 0.85
C LEU A 128 5.55 -15.04 1.49
N MET A 129 6.00 -14.70 2.69
CA MET A 129 5.36 -13.66 3.55
C MET A 129 6.36 -12.64 4.05
N VAL A 130 5.86 -11.42 4.27
CA VAL A 130 6.55 -10.34 4.99
C VAL A 130 5.60 -9.78 6.04
N SER A 131 6.11 -9.60 7.27
CA SER A 131 5.38 -8.98 8.38
C SER A 131 6.02 -7.64 8.76
N ALA A 132 5.20 -6.61 8.91
CA ALA A 132 5.60 -5.34 9.52
C ALA A 132 5.16 -5.23 10.99
N TRP A 133 4.27 -6.11 11.43
CA TRP A 133 3.75 -6.11 12.80
C TRP A 133 4.71 -6.84 13.74
N ASN A 134 5.66 -6.10 14.32
CA ASN A 134 6.60 -6.60 15.32
C ASN A 134 6.11 -6.23 16.72
N VAL A 135 5.58 -7.21 17.44
CA VAL A 135 4.99 -6.99 18.78
C VAL A 135 6.01 -6.41 19.77
N ALA A 136 7.30 -6.72 19.60
CA ALA A 136 8.36 -6.21 20.49
C ALA A 136 8.75 -4.74 20.21
N GLU A 137 8.35 -4.20 19.05
CA GLU A 137 8.77 -2.86 18.62
C GLU A 137 7.63 -1.92 18.25
N VAL A 138 6.39 -2.43 18.20
CA VAL A 138 5.22 -1.64 17.75
C VAL A 138 5.02 -0.36 18.57
N GLU A 139 5.32 -0.38 19.86
CA GLU A 139 5.21 0.78 20.75
C GLU A 139 6.34 1.82 20.57
N LYS A 140 7.38 1.47 19.80
CA LYS A 140 8.48 2.39 19.45
C LYS A 140 8.24 3.13 18.15
N MET A 141 7.18 2.77 17.42
CA MET A 141 6.85 3.35 16.12
C MET A 141 6.00 4.60 16.29
N ALA A 142 6.31 5.65 15.54
CA ALA A 142 5.49 6.87 15.53
C ALA A 142 4.05 6.57 15.08
N LEU A 143 3.88 5.58 14.19
CA LEU A 143 2.59 5.06 13.76
C LEU A 143 2.67 3.54 13.60
N PRO A 144 1.95 2.75 14.43
CA PRO A 144 1.88 1.29 14.25
C PRO A 144 1.36 0.90 12.88
N PRO A 145 1.91 -0.15 12.24
CA PRO A 145 1.57 -0.50 10.87
C PRO A 145 0.09 -0.74 10.64
N CYS A 146 -0.52 -0.01 9.72
CA CYS A 146 -1.88 -0.27 9.24
C CYS A 146 -1.92 -1.48 8.31
N HIS A 147 -1.04 -1.54 7.32
CA HIS A 147 -0.86 -2.69 6.45
C HIS A 147 0.20 -3.63 7.08
N CYS A 148 -0.28 -4.64 7.79
CA CYS A 148 0.48 -5.42 8.77
C CYS A 148 1.36 -6.48 8.15
N LEU A 149 0.86 -7.17 7.14
CA LEU A 149 1.55 -8.30 6.49
C LEU A 149 1.03 -8.49 5.07
N PHE A 150 1.88 -9.09 4.24
CA PHE A 150 1.49 -9.50 2.90
C PHE A 150 2.10 -10.85 2.54
N GLN A 151 1.43 -11.57 1.64
CA GLN A 151 1.81 -12.88 1.18
C GLN A 151 1.76 -12.93 -0.33
N PHE A 152 2.77 -13.57 -0.92
CA PHE A 152 2.78 -13.90 -2.34
C PHE A 152 2.35 -15.34 -2.60
N TYR A 153 1.84 -15.56 -3.80
CA TYR A 153 1.41 -16.86 -4.28
C TYR A 153 1.77 -17.01 -5.76
N VAL A 154 2.38 -18.12 -6.10
CA VAL A 154 2.75 -18.44 -7.49
C VAL A 154 1.90 -19.58 -8.01
N ALA A 155 1.26 -19.40 -9.15
CA ALA A 155 0.54 -20.43 -9.88
C ALA A 155 0.53 -20.12 -11.37
N ASP A 156 0.67 -21.14 -12.20
CA ASP A 156 0.60 -21.04 -13.67
C ASP A 156 1.52 -19.93 -14.25
N GLY A 157 2.72 -19.77 -13.67
CA GLY A 157 3.69 -18.75 -14.08
C GLY A 157 3.31 -17.31 -13.70
N LYS A 158 2.27 -17.13 -12.87
CA LYS A 158 1.79 -15.82 -12.38
C LYS A 158 2.07 -15.67 -10.90
N LEU A 159 2.47 -14.46 -10.52
CA LEU A 159 2.66 -14.02 -9.13
C LEU A 159 1.46 -13.19 -8.70
N SER A 160 0.83 -13.59 -7.60
CA SER A 160 -0.26 -12.84 -6.94
C SER A 160 0.18 -12.39 -5.56
N LEU A 161 -0.43 -11.31 -5.06
CA LEU A 161 -0.13 -10.74 -3.75
C LEU A 161 -1.41 -10.54 -2.96
N GLN A 162 -1.42 -10.94 -1.69
CA GLN A 162 -2.49 -10.59 -0.75
C GLN A 162 -1.92 -9.74 0.38
N LEU A 163 -2.54 -8.58 0.62
CA LEU A 163 -2.27 -7.69 1.74
C LEU A 163 -3.35 -7.83 2.80
N TYR A 164 -2.95 -7.95 4.08
CA TYR A 164 -3.84 -7.71 5.22
C TYR A 164 -3.56 -6.34 5.83
N GLN A 165 -4.58 -5.49 5.84
CA GLN A 165 -4.57 -4.15 6.43
C GLN A 165 -5.56 -4.11 7.60
N ARG A 166 -5.05 -3.97 8.85
CA ARG A 166 -5.86 -3.98 10.08
C ARG A 166 -6.76 -2.76 10.23
N SER A 167 -6.31 -1.62 9.72
CA SER A 167 -6.96 -0.31 9.83
C SER A 167 -6.87 0.39 8.48
N ALA A 168 -8.01 0.75 7.90
CA ALA A 168 -8.09 1.19 6.52
C ALA A 168 -8.97 2.45 6.39
N ASP A 169 -8.32 3.62 6.32
CA ASP A 169 -8.96 4.86 5.90
C ASP A 169 -9.30 4.76 4.42
N ILE A 170 -10.58 4.54 4.13
CA ILE A 170 -11.08 4.25 2.79
C ILE A 170 -10.88 5.44 1.85
N PHE A 171 -11.04 6.68 2.34
CA PHE A 171 -11.01 7.84 1.46
C PHE A 171 -9.59 8.30 1.10
N LEU A 172 -8.69 8.43 2.08
CA LEU A 172 -7.32 8.89 1.83
C LEU A 172 -6.32 7.74 1.66
N GLY A 173 -6.31 6.77 2.58
CA GLY A 173 -5.27 5.74 2.66
C GLY A 173 -5.42 4.61 1.66
N VAL A 174 -6.60 3.98 1.61
CA VAL A 174 -6.84 2.76 0.80
C VAL A 174 -6.46 2.92 -0.67
N PRO A 175 -6.80 4.04 -1.36
CA PRO A 175 -6.39 4.22 -2.76
C PRO A 175 -4.87 4.22 -2.96
N PHE A 176 -4.11 4.81 -2.03
CA PHE A 176 -2.64 4.78 -2.04
C PHE A 176 -2.12 3.36 -1.81
N ASN A 177 -2.69 2.64 -0.83
CA ASN A 177 -2.27 1.27 -0.51
C ASN A 177 -2.53 0.31 -1.68
N ILE A 178 -3.68 0.41 -2.36
CA ILE A 178 -3.99 -0.38 -3.57
C ILE A 178 -2.89 -0.18 -4.62
N ALA A 179 -2.59 1.05 -4.97
CA ALA A 179 -1.60 1.36 -6.00
C ALA A 179 -0.18 0.96 -5.57
N SER A 180 0.19 1.20 -4.32
CA SER A 180 1.51 0.86 -3.78
C SER A 180 1.78 -0.65 -3.83
N TYR A 181 0.85 -1.47 -3.37
CA TYR A 181 1.03 -2.93 -3.37
C TYR A 181 0.86 -3.55 -4.76
N ALA A 182 0.02 -2.98 -5.63
CA ALA A 182 -0.02 -3.37 -7.03
C ALA A 182 1.31 -3.08 -7.75
N LEU A 183 1.96 -1.95 -7.42
CA LEU A 183 3.28 -1.62 -7.94
C LEU A 183 4.34 -2.59 -7.41
N LEU A 184 4.34 -2.89 -6.12
CA LEU A 184 5.23 -3.89 -5.52
C LEU A 184 5.06 -5.26 -6.20
N LEU A 185 3.82 -5.70 -6.47
CA LEU A 185 3.54 -6.93 -7.20
C LEU A 185 4.17 -6.90 -8.60
N GLN A 186 4.03 -5.80 -9.33
CA GLN A 186 4.61 -5.65 -10.67
C GLN A 186 6.15 -5.71 -10.65
N MET A 187 6.77 -4.98 -9.72
CA MET A 187 8.23 -4.98 -9.52
C MET A 187 8.74 -6.37 -9.17
N MET A 188 8.08 -7.04 -8.21
CA MET A 188 8.45 -8.38 -7.78
C MET A 188 8.29 -9.41 -8.89
N ALA A 189 7.21 -9.37 -9.66
CA ALA A 189 7.01 -10.25 -10.81
C ALA A 189 8.13 -10.09 -11.84
N GLN A 190 8.50 -8.83 -12.18
CA GLN A 190 9.59 -8.57 -13.12
C GLN A 190 10.93 -9.16 -12.66
N VAL A 191 11.35 -8.91 -11.42
CA VAL A 191 12.67 -9.36 -10.93
C VAL A 191 12.74 -10.87 -10.66
N THR A 192 11.58 -11.54 -10.56
CA THR A 192 11.50 -13.00 -10.39
C THR A 192 11.16 -13.74 -11.68
N GLY A 193 10.97 -13.01 -12.79
CA GLY A 193 10.67 -13.60 -14.11
C GLY A 193 9.27 -14.17 -14.26
N LEU A 194 8.31 -13.71 -13.44
CA LEU A 194 6.92 -14.14 -13.44
C LEU A 194 6.01 -13.09 -14.09
N GLN A 195 4.83 -13.50 -14.52
CA GLN A 195 3.76 -12.59 -14.92
C GLN A 195 2.98 -12.12 -13.68
N CYS A 196 2.32 -10.96 -13.77
CA CYS A 196 1.42 -10.51 -12.72
C CYS A 196 0.11 -11.29 -12.75
N GLY A 197 -0.29 -11.78 -11.57
CA GLY A 197 -1.61 -12.35 -11.30
C GLY A 197 -2.56 -11.31 -10.71
N ASP A 198 -3.10 -11.62 -9.52
CA ASP A 198 -4.07 -10.78 -8.81
C ASP A 198 -3.43 -10.05 -7.62
N PHE A 199 -3.89 -8.83 -7.36
CA PHE A 199 -3.74 -8.20 -6.07
C PHE A 199 -5.02 -8.37 -5.25
N VAL A 200 -4.90 -8.97 -4.06
CA VAL A 200 -5.99 -9.19 -3.11
C VAL A 200 -5.76 -8.31 -1.89
N HIS A 201 -6.72 -7.43 -1.59
CA HIS A 201 -6.63 -6.50 -0.47
C HIS A 201 -7.67 -6.87 0.59
N THR A 202 -7.21 -7.39 1.72
CA THR A 202 -8.03 -7.79 2.85
C THR A 202 -7.95 -6.74 3.94
N LEU A 203 -9.10 -6.21 4.33
CA LEU A 203 -9.23 -5.15 5.32
C LEU A 203 -9.84 -5.68 6.62
N GLY A 204 -9.31 -5.24 7.75
CA GLY A 204 -9.88 -5.40 9.07
C GLY A 204 -10.94 -4.33 9.35
N ASP A 205 -10.61 -3.31 10.14
CA ASP A 205 -11.46 -2.12 10.35
C ASP A 205 -11.37 -1.21 9.11
N ALA A 206 -12.39 -1.29 8.26
CA ALA A 206 -12.52 -0.48 7.05
C ALA A 206 -13.46 0.68 7.31
N HIS A 207 -12.94 1.91 7.31
CA HIS A 207 -13.68 3.07 7.79
C HIS A 207 -13.57 4.28 6.89
N ILE A 208 -14.62 5.11 6.94
CA ILE A 208 -14.67 6.46 6.41
C ILE A 208 -14.75 7.40 7.61
N TYR A 209 -13.81 8.34 7.72
CA TYR A 209 -13.90 9.39 8.72
C TYR A 209 -15.15 10.24 8.49
N LEU A 210 -15.83 10.68 9.56
CA LEU A 210 -17.09 11.41 9.45
C LEU A 210 -16.96 12.72 8.69
N ASN A 211 -15.78 13.33 8.71
CA ASN A 211 -15.44 14.54 7.93
C ASN A 211 -15.19 14.27 6.43
N HIS A 212 -15.21 12.99 5.99
CA HIS A 212 -15.04 12.60 4.59
C HIS A 212 -16.32 12.06 3.93
N LEU A 213 -17.45 12.01 4.64
CA LEU A 213 -18.68 11.42 4.12
C LEU A 213 -19.16 12.11 2.84
N GLU A 214 -19.14 13.45 2.79
CA GLU A 214 -19.57 14.20 1.61
C GLU A 214 -18.61 14.00 0.42
N GLN A 215 -17.31 13.90 0.66
CA GLN A 215 -16.31 13.60 -0.35
C GLN A 215 -16.52 12.21 -0.97
N VAL A 216 -16.81 11.21 -0.14
CA VAL A 216 -17.10 9.85 -0.62
C VAL A 216 -18.40 9.82 -1.42
N LYS A 217 -19.46 10.48 -0.95
CA LYS A 217 -20.71 10.62 -1.71
C LYS A 217 -20.49 11.27 -3.08
N LEU A 218 -19.73 12.37 -3.12
CA LEU A 218 -19.34 13.03 -4.38
C LEU A 218 -18.58 12.05 -5.29
N GLN A 219 -17.61 11.31 -4.75
CA GLN A 219 -16.84 10.35 -5.52
C GLN A 219 -17.71 9.24 -6.12
N LEU A 220 -18.74 8.80 -5.39
CA LEU A 220 -19.69 7.78 -5.85
C LEU A 220 -20.61 8.25 -6.98
N THR A 221 -20.72 9.57 -7.21
CA THR A 221 -21.47 10.09 -8.39
C THR A 221 -20.67 10.02 -9.67
N ARG A 222 -19.38 9.68 -9.62
CA ARG A 222 -18.47 9.69 -10.77
C ARG A 222 -18.32 8.29 -11.35
N GLU A 223 -18.50 8.19 -12.68
CA GLU A 223 -18.26 6.94 -13.39
C GLU A 223 -16.75 6.64 -13.47
N PRO A 224 -16.31 5.41 -13.14
CA PRO A 224 -14.92 5.01 -13.33
C PRO A 224 -14.53 5.08 -14.81
N ARG A 225 -13.32 5.58 -15.06
CA ARG A 225 -12.71 5.61 -16.38
C ARG A 225 -11.77 4.40 -16.55
N PRO A 226 -11.33 4.09 -17.78
CA PRO A 226 -10.40 2.98 -18.02
C PRO A 226 -9.15 3.09 -17.13
N LEU A 227 -8.67 1.93 -16.66
CA LEU A 227 -7.45 1.88 -15.85
C LEU A 227 -6.23 2.27 -16.70
N PRO A 228 -5.28 2.99 -16.11
CA PRO A 228 -4.01 3.29 -16.75
C PRO A 228 -3.12 2.05 -16.84
N LYS A 229 -2.01 2.18 -17.56
CA LYS A 229 -0.97 1.19 -17.66
C LYS A 229 0.30 1.69 -16.95
N MET A 230 0.84 0.89 -16.06
CA MET A 230 2.15 1.15 -15.48
C MET A 230 3.21 0.41 -16.29
N ILE A 231 4.11 1.17 -16.90
CA ILE A 231 5.28 0.64 -17.62
C ILE A 231 6.47 0.74 -16.67
N ILE A 232 7.15 -0.39 -16.48
CA ILE A 232 8.36 -0.47 -15.67
C ILE A 232 9.54 -0.72 -16.59
N ASN A 233 10.66 -0.04 -16.37
CA ASN A 233 11.91 -0.23 -17.12
C ASN A 233 12.33 -1.70 -17.07
N PRO A 234 12.32 -2.43 -18.21
CA PRO A 234 12.59 -3.86 -18.26
C PRO A 234 14.04 -4.23 -17.96
N GLU A 235 14.96 -3.25 -18.00
CA GLU A 235 16.39 -3.49 -17.74
C GLU A 235 16.70 -3.64 -16.24
N VAL A 236 15.81 -3.21 -15.35
CA VAL A 236 15.99 -3.36 -13.91
C VAL A 236 15.70 -4.81 -13.51
N LYS A 237 16.71 -5.51 -12.98
CA LYS A 237 16.67 -6.93 -12.59
C LYS A 237 16.79 -7.15 -11.08
N ASP A 238 17.11 -6.10 -10.34
CA ASP A 238 17.21 -6.09 -8.88
C ASP A 238 16.08 -5.24 -8.29
N LEU A 239 15.33 -5.80 -7.35
CA LEU A 239 14.22 -5.10 -6.69
C LEU A 239 14.67 -3.80 -6.00
N PHE A 240 15.91 -3.78 -5.50
CA PHE A 240 16.48 -2.63 -4.80
C PHE A 240 17.16 -1.63 -5.73
N GLY A 241 17.24 -1.93 -7.01
CA GLY A 241 17.84 -1.07 -8.04
C GLY A 241 16.88 -0.09 -8.69
N PHE A 242 15.57 -0.22 -8.46
CA PHE A 242 14.59 0.68 -9.05
C PHE A 242 14.74 2.12 -8.56
N GLN A 243 14.58 3.05 -9.51
CA GLN A 243 14.51 4.49 -9.28
C GLN A 243 13.17 5.04 -9.76
N TYR A 244 12.81 6.25 -9.37
CA TYR A 244 11.55 6.87 -9.76
C TYR A 244 11.37 6.93 -11.29
N GLU A 245 12.43 7.17 -12.02
CA GLU A 245 12.47 7.30 -13.48
C GLU A 245 12.20 5.99 -14.22
N ASP A 246 12.26 4.84 -13.52
CA ASP A 246 11.96 3.53 -14.09
C ASP A 246 10.45 3.27 -14.24
N PHE A 247 9.60 4.18 -13.77
CA PHE A 247 8.15 4.04 -13.79
C PHE A 247 7.50 5.08 -14.69
N THR A 248 6.73 4.62 -15.67
CA THR A 248 5.95 5.49 -16.56
C THR A 248 4.49 5.09 -16.54
N LEU A 249 3.61 6.05 -16.21
CA LEU A 249 2.16 5.84 -16.23
C LEU A 249 1.58 6.31 -17.55
N GLU A 250 0.88 5.43 -18.25
CA GLU A 250 0.23 5.71 -19.53
C GLU A 250 -1.29 5.64 -19.41
N GLY A 251 -1.98 6.58 -20.05
CA GLY A 251 -3.44 6.57 -20.15
C GLY A 251 -4.17 6.89 -18.86
N TYR A 252 -3.55 7.60 -17.90
CA TYR A 252 -4.22 8.00 -16.67
C TYR A 252 -5.07 9.26 -16.90
N ASP A 253 -6.38 9.08 -16.99
CA ASP A 253 -7.37 10.15 -17.16
C ASP A 253 -8.37 10.14 -15.99
N PRO A 254 -7.98 10.62 -14.80
CA PRO A 254 -8.85 10.62 -13.63
C PRO A 254 -9.82 11.81 -13.64
N HIS A 255 -10.92 11.66 -12.89
CA HIS A 255 -11.70 12.82 -12.44
C HIS A 255 -10.84 13.72 -11.54
N PRO A 256 -11.23 15.01 -11.39
CA PRO A 256 -10.49 15.95 -10.56
C PRO A 256 -10.26 15.45 -9.13
N HIS A 257 -9.19 15.91 -8.50
CA HIS A 257 -8.90 15.63 -7.11
C HIS A 257 -10.07 16.05 -6.19
N ILE A 258 -10.29 15.28 -5.12
CA ILE A 258 -11.19 15.64 -4.03
C ILE A 258 -10.33 15.76 -2.77
N ALA A 259 -10.28 16.95 -2.21
CA ALA A 259 -9.50 17.20 -1.00
C ALA A 259 -10.16 16.59 0.25
N GLY A 260 -9.35 16.10 1.16
CA GLY A 260 -9.77 15.64 2.49
C GLY A 260 -8.73 16.06 3.53
N VAL A 261 -9.18 16.35 4.73
CA VAL A 261 -8.30 16.68 5.86
C VAL A 261 -7.86 15.38 6.54
N VAL A 262 -6.56 15.24 6.75
CA VAL A 262 -6.00 14.08 7.49
C VAL A 262 -6.44 14.16 8.94
N SER A 263 -6.95 13.04 9.48
CA SER A 263 -7.26 12.90 10.90
C SER A 263 -6.06 12.29 11.62
N VAL A 264 -5.43 13.03 12.54
CA VAL A 264 -4.20 12.69 13.28
C VAL A 264 -4.44 12.56 14.78
#